data_b2243ee319d65aba3dcb145f66a761a4
#
_entry.id   b2243ee319d65aba3dcb145f66a761a4
#
_cell.length_a   1.000
_cell.length_b   1.000
_cell.length_c   1.000
_cell.angle_alpha   90.00
_cell.angle_beta   90.00
_cell.angle_gamma   90.00
#
_symmetry.space_group_name_H-M   'P 1'
#
loop_
_entity.id
_entity.type
_entity.pdbx_description
1 polymer ?
#
loop_
_entity_poly.entity_id
_entity_poly.type
_entity_poly.pdbx_seq_one_letter_code
_entity_poly.pdbx_strand_id
1 'polypeptide(L)'
;WRRLFMTFNNNENTRVWFITGASSGLGYEFTKKALDSGEKVVGVARNIEKLNELKCQFEGMLLPLSLDVTDRSAVSTTVETAIKHFGRLDIVINNAGNMVMGMIEEFSEDEVRSQMETNFFGTVWVSQAVMPYLRAQESGHIIQISSIGGLISGPMSGIYSASKFALEGFSEALAQEAAHFGIKVSIVEPGGYWTNLYLKMSFTTQKKEYDSLREKLAQQYSNESVDSDPKLAAEAIMKLVNSENPPLRLVLGSLVYDLAVENAEKRIFTWKEWESVSRSSEHGIPAPEGYGIIEE
;
A
#
# COMPACT_ATOMS: atom_id res chain seq x y z
N TRP A 1 -4.83 -23.12 -47.83
CA TRP A 1 -5.31 -22.09 -46.91
C TRP A 1 -5.73 -22.75 -45.59
N ARG A 2 -4.80 -23.08 -44.68
CA ARG A 2 -5.08 -23.48 -43.30
C ARG A 2 -4.99 -22.22 -42.41
N ARG A 3 -6.13 -21.75 -41.93
CA ARG A 3 -6.21 -20.80 -40.80
C ARG A 3 -5.65 -21.51 -39.58
N LEU A 4 -4.48 -21.04 -39.09
CA LEU A 4 -4.05 -21.34 -37.72
C LEU A 4 -5.05 -20.67 -36.77
N PHE A 5 -5.92 -21.44 -36.18
CA PHE A 5 -6.63 -21.04 -34.96
C PHE A 5 -5.60 -21.19 -33.82
N MET A 6 -5.01 -20.09 -33.38
CA MET A 6 -4.40 -20.05 -32.06
C MET A 6 -5.55 -20.21 -31.07
N THR A 7 -5.73 -21.40 -30.55
CA THR A 7 -6.52 -21.65 -29.36
C THR A 7 -5.83 -20.95 -28.21
N PHE A 8 -6.40 -19.81 -27.75
CA PHE A 8 -6.08 -19.29 -26.44
C PHE A 8 -6.49 -20.38 -25.44
N ASN A 9 -5.51 -21.08 -24.89
CA ASN A 9 -5.71 -21.89 -23.70
C ASN A 9 -6.11 -20.92 -22.59
N ASN A 10 -7.40 -20.75 -22.34
CA ASN A 10 -7.89 -20.22 -21.08
C ASN A 10 -7.49 -21.24 -20.00
N ASN A 11 -6.30 -21.08 -19.43
CA ASN A 11 -5.94 -21.78 -18.22
C ASN A 11 -6.93 -21.30 -17.15
N GLU A 12 -7.78 -22.21 -16.66
CA GLU A 12 -8.78 -21.93 -15.61
C GLU A 12 -8.14 -21.38 -14.31
N ASN A 13 -6.81 -21.37 -14.20
CA ASN A 13 -6.01 -20.92 -13.07
C ASN A 13 -5.33 -19.55 -13.25
N THR A 14 -5.59 -18.79 -14.32
CA THR A 14 -4.97 -17.46 -14.51
C THR A 14 -5.62 -16.44 -13.58
N ARG A 15 -4.85 -15.91 -12.62
CA ARG A 15 -5.33 -14.87 -11.70
C ARG A 15 -5.46 -13.53 -12.41
N VAL A 16 -6.38 -12.71 -11.91
CA VAL A 16 -6.60 -11.34 -12.36
C VAL A 16 -6.15 -10.37 -11.25
N TRP A 17 -5.21 -9.50 -11.59
CA TRP A 17 -4.65 -8.49 -10.71
C TRP A 17 -5.28 -7.13 -10.97
N PHE A 18 -5.53 -6.37 -9.91
CA PHE A 18 -5.90 -4.95 -9.97
C PHE A 18 -4.83 -4.14 -9.27
N ILE A 19 -4.07 -3.30 -10.00
CA ILE A 19 -2.89 -2.61 -9.48
C ILE A 19 -3.07 -1.10 -9.62
N THR A 20 -3.06 -0.36 -8.51
CA THR A 20 -3.10 1.10 -8.53
C THR A 20 -1.70 1.69 -8.63
N GLY A 21 -1.56 2.84 -9.30
CA GLY A 21 -0.26 3.43 -9.57
C GLY A 21 0.63 2.59 -10.50
N ALA A 22 0.02 1.80 -11.39
CA ALA A 22 0.65 0.79 -12.23
C ALA A 22 1.59 1.35 -13.32
N SER A 23 1.59 2.65 -13.60
CA SER A 23 2.36 3.23 -14.72
C SER A 23 3.80 3.63 -14.37
N SER A 24 4.22 3.48 -13.12
CA SER A 24 5.59 3.86 -12.71
C SER A 24 6.04 3.16 -11.41
N GLY A 25 7.35 3.18 -11.15
CA GLY A 25 7.94 2.69 -9.91
C GLY A 25 7.58 1.24 -9.60
N LEU A 26 7.32 0.95 -8.31
CA LEU A 26 6.97 -0.40 -7.86
C LEU A 26 5.74 -0.95 -8.58
N GLY A 27 4.69 -0.15 -8.75
CA GLY A 27 3.46 -0.60 -9.41
C GLY A 27 3.67 -1.03 -10.86
N TYR A 28 4.59 -0.40 -11.59
CA TYR A 28 4.97 -0.83 -12.94
C TYR A 28 5.71 -2.17 -12.93
N GLU A 29 6.64 -2.36 -12.01
CA GLU A 29 7.37 -3.63 -11.89
C GLU A 29 6.45 -4.77 -11.42
N PHE A 30 5.48 -4.50 -10.52
CA PHE A 30 4.45 -5.48 -10.15
C PHE A 30 3.60 -5.87 -11.36
N THR A 31 3.17 -4.88 -12.14
CA THR A 31 2.40 -5.09 -13.37
C THR A 31 3.17 -5.96 -14.36
N LYS A 32 4.42 -5.57 -14.65
CA LYS A 32 5.27 -6.30 -15.58
C LYS A 32 5.54 -7.73 -15.11
N LYS A 33 5.88 -7.92 -13.83
CA LYS A 33 6.16 -9.24 -13.26
C LYS A 33 4.95 -10.16 -13.29
N ALA A 34 3.75 -9.66 -12.99
CA ALA A 34 2.52 -10.42 -13.10
C ALA A 34 2.27 -10.88 -14.56
N LEU A 35 2.40 -9.96 -15.52
CA LEU A 35 2.24 -10.26 -16.94
C LEU A 35 3.28 -11.27 -17.46
N ASP A 36 4.56 -11.09 -17.10
CA ASP A 36 5.65 -12.02 -17.44
C ASP A 36 5.41 -13.45 -16.87
N SER A 37 4.63 -13.53 -15.78
CA SER A 37 4.25 -14.81 -15.15
C SER A 37 2.97 -15.43 -15.73
N GLY A 38 2.39 -14.84 -16.79
CA GLY A 38 1.17 -15.34 -17.45
C GLY A 38 -0.14 -14.92 -16.77
N GLU A 39 -0.10 -13.96 -15.85
CA GLU A 39 -1.26 -13.45 -15.15
C GLU A 39 -1.94 -12.30 -15.93
N LYS A 40 -3.22 -12.05 -15.67
CA LYS A 40 -3.96 -10.91 -16.24
C LYS A 40 -3.89 -9.71 -15.28
N VAL A 41 -3.79 -8.49 -15.82
CA VAL A 41 -3.65 -7.28 -15.02
C VAL A 41 -4.61 -6.19 -15.49
N VAL A 42 -5.34 -5.60 -14.56
CA VAL A 42 -5.95 -4.28 -14.67
C VAL A 42 -4.99 -3.29 -14.05
N GLY A 43 -4.27 -2.55 -14.89
CA GLY A 43 -3.32 -1.53 -14.44
C GLY A 43 -3.97 -0.15 -14.45
N VAL A 44 -4.08 0.50 -13.28
CA VAL A 44 -4.72 1.82 -13.19
C VAL A 44 -3.73 2.90 -12.77
N ALA A 45 -3.82 4.05 -13.40
CA ALA A 45 -3.03 5.25 -13.10
C ALA A 45 -3.66 6.49 -13.74
N ARG A 46 -3.29 7.70 -13.29
CA ARG A 46 -3.76 8.96 -13.93
C ARG A 46 -3.26 9.11 -15.36
N ASN A 47 -2.00 8.77 -15.61
CA ASN A 47 -1.42 8.68 -16.96
C ASN A 47 -1.12 7.21 -17.28
N ILE A 48 -1.70 6.70 -18.37
CA ILE A 48 -1.63 5.29 -18.80
C ILE A 48 -0.80 5.07 -20.07
N GLU A 49 -0.05 6.06 -20.56
CA GLU A 49 0.74 5.94 -21.81
C GLU A 49 1.68 4.73 -21.76
N LYS A 50 2.49 4.62 -20.70
CA LYS A 50 3.41 3.48 -20.52
C LYS A 50 2.68 2.12 -20.42
N LEU A 51 1.46 2.11 -19.86
CA LEU A 51 0.66 0.89 -19.80
C LEU A 51 0.10 0.54 -21.19
N ASN A 52 -0.24 1.52 -22.02
CA ASN A 52 -0.66 1.29 -23.39
C ASN A 52 0.50 0.75 -24.24
N GLU A 53 1.73 1.25 -24.06
CA GLU A 53 2.92 0.68 -24.70
C GLU A 53 3.15 -0.77 -24.26
N LEU A 54 3.03 -1.03 -22.95
CA LEU A 54 3.19 -2.40 -22.41
C LEU A 54 2.10 -3.34 -22.91
N LYS A 55 0.86 -2.87 -23.07
CA LYS A 55 -0.26 -3.66 -23.60
C LYS A 55 0.03 -4.27 -24.96
N CYS A 56 0.80 -3.59 -25.83
CA CYS A 56 1.17 -4.10 -27.13
C CYS A 56 2.02 -5.38 -27.05
N GLN A 57 2.71 -5.61 -25.93
CA GLN A 57 3.51 -6.80 -25.67
C GLN A 57 2.71 -7.94 -25.01
N PHE A 58 1.58 -7.61 -24.37
CA PHE A 58 0.74 -8.52 -23.58
C PHE A 58 -0.74 -8.40 -23.98
N GLU A 59 -0.99 -8.62 -25.29
CA GLU A 59 -2.33 -8.48 -25.86
C GLU A 59 -3.34 -9.42 -25.17
N GLY A 60 -4.49 -8.88 -24.76
CA GLY A 60 -5.54 -9.62 -24.04
C GLY A 60 -5.26 -9.88 -22.56
N MET A 61 -4.05 -9.57 -22.06
CA MET A 61 -3.66 -9.79 -20.66
C MET A 61 -3.63 -8.52 -19.85
N LEU A 62 -3.37 -7.35 -20.45
CA LEU A 62 -3.33 -6.06 -19.78
C LEU A 62 -4.52 -5.17 -20.19
N LEU A 63 -5.28 -4.72 -19.21
CA LEU A 63 -6.31 -3.69 -19.33
C LEU A 63 -5.84 -2.40 -18.65
N PRO A 64 -5.32 -1.42 -19.38
CA PRO A 64 -5.01 -0.10 -18.85
C PRO A 64 -6.29 0.72 -18.67
N LEU A 65 -6.48 1.32 -17.47
CA LEU A 65 -7.59 2.23 -17.20
C LEU A 65 -7.07 3.51 -16.53
N SER A 66 -7.55 4.66 -16.99
CA SER A 66 -7.24 5.94 -16.33
C SER A 66 -8.06 6.08 -15.07
N LEU A 67 -7.38 6.33 -13.94
CA LEU A 67 -8.01 6.49 -12.63
C LEU A 67 -7.19 7.42 -11.74
N ASP A 68 -7.86 8.39 -11.13
CA ASP A 68 -7.41 9.04 -9.91
C ASP A 68 -8.09 8.34 -8.71
N VAL A 69 -7.30 7.73 -7.83
CA VAL A 69 -7.82 6.97 -6.68
C VAL A 69 -8.52 7.87 -5.65
N THR A 70 -8.35 9.18 -5.71
CA THR A 70 -9.03 10.14 -4.83
C THR A 70 -10.49 10.37 -5.24
N ASP A 71 -10.85 10.04 -6.48
CA ASP A 71 -12.25 10.06 -6.95
C ASP A 71 -12.94 8.73 -6.64
N ARG A 72 -13.67 8.70 -5.53
CA ARG A 72 -14.42 7.52 -5.07
C ARG A 72 -15.39 6.97 -6.10
N SER A 73 -16.04 7.84 -6.87
CA SER A 73 -17.01 7.44 -7.91
C SER A 73 -16.30 6.76 -9.09
N ALA A 74 -15.19 7.37 -9.54
CA ALA A 74 -14.37 6.80 -10.59
C ALA A 74 -13.76 5.44 -10.17
N VAL A 75 -13.36 5.28 -8.91
CA VAL A 75 -12.88 4.01 -8.37
C VAL A 75 -13.95 2.91 -8.54
N SER A 76 -15.18 3.16 -8.10
CA SER A 76 -16.27 2.18 -8.22
C SER A 76 -16.51 1.77 -9.67
N THR A 77 -16.63 2.74 -10.57
CA THR A 77 -16.83 2.50 -12.01
C THR A 77 -15.67 1.72 -12.65
N THR A 78 -14.44 2.02 -12.21
CA THR A 78 -13.23 1.35 -12.72
C THR A 78 -13.19 -0.12 -12.29
N VAL A 79 -13.52 -0.40 -11.03
CA VAL A 79 -13.61 -1.78 -10.52
C VAL A 79 -14.70 -2.57 -11.25
N GLU A 80 -15.89 -1.99 -11.45
CA GLU A 80 -16.94 -2.62 -12.25
C GLU A 80 -16.49 -2.93 -13.69
N THR A 81 -15.75 -2.01 -14.31
CA THR A 81 -15.19 -2.20 -15.65
C THR A 81 -14.18 -3.36 -15.67
N ALA A 82 -13.33 -3.47 -14.66
CA ALA A 82 -12.39 -4.57 -14.51
C ALA A 82 -13.10 -5.92 -14.40
N ILE A 83 -14.14 -6.00 -13.55
CA ILE A 83 -14.97 -7.20 -13.38
C ILE A 83 -15.70 -7.56 -14.67
N LYS A 84 -16.30 -6.58 -15.37
CA LYS A 84 -16.97 -6.83 -16.66
C LYS A 84 -16.01 -7.38 -17.72
N HIS A 85 -14.74 -6.97 -17.68
CA HIS A 85 -13.73 -7.36 -18.67
C HIS A 85 -13.16 -8.76 -18.42
N PHE A 86 -12.77 -9.07 -17.18
CA PHE A 86 -12.09 -10.32 -16.83
C PHE A 86 -12.94 -11.32 -16.04
N GLY A 87 -14.10 -10.92 -15.55
CA GLY A 87 -15.05 -11.77 -14.80
C GLY A 87 -14.74 -11.92 -13.32
N ARG A 88 -13.52 -11.58 -12.87
CA ARG A 88 -13.05 -11.76 -11.49
C ARG A 88 -11.90 -10.83 -11.14
N LEU A 89 -11.59 -10.73 -9.86
CA LEU A 89 -10.33 -10.19 -9.32
C LEU A 89 -9.78 -11.16 -8.28
N ASP A 90 -8.48 -11.42 -8.31
CA ASP A 90 -7.82 -12.35 -7.36
C ASP A 90 -6.83 -11.63 -6.46
N ILE A 91 -6.04 -10.71 -7.04
CA ILE A 91 -5.02 -9.94 -6.34
C ILE A 91 -5.31 -8.46 -6.53
N VAL A 92 -5.38 -7.73 -5.43
CA VAL A 92 -5.56 -6.27 -5.47
C VAL A 92 -4.37 -5.62 -4.81
N ILE A 93 -3.63 -4.80 -5.55
CA ILE A 93 -2.48 -4.05 -5.01
C ILE A 93 -2.80 -2.57 -4.94
N ASN A 94 -2.98 -2.07 -3.74
CA ASN A 94 -3.10 -0.66 -3.45
C ASN A 94 -1.68 -0.06 -3.32
N ASN A 95 -1.15 0.40 -4.45
CA ASN A 95 0.21 0.94 -4.55
C ASN A 95 0.24 2.44 -4.86
N ALA A 96 -0.83 3.03 -5.37
CA ALA A 96 -0.89 4.46 -5.63
C ALA A 96 -0.53 5.27 -4.38
N GLY A 97 0.41 6.19 -4.52
CA GLY A 97 0.86 7.02 -3.41
C GLY A 97 1.74 8.16 -3.90
N ASN A 98 1.89 9.17 -3.04
CA ASN A 98 2.78 10.29 -3.22
C ASN A 98 3.53 10.57 -1.91
N MET A 99 4.54 11.45 -1.97
CA MET A 99 5.34 11.84 -0.82
C MET A 99 5.64 13.33 -0.88
N VAL A 100 5.18 14.05 0.14
CA VAL A 100 5.56 15.43 0.42
C VAL A 100 6.41 15.42 1.69
N MET A 101 7.56 16.07 1.65
CA MET A 101 8.51 16.12 2.75
C MET A 101 8.64 17.55 3.29
N GLY A 102 8.68 17.69 4.60
CA GLY A 102 8.85 18.97 5.28
C GLY A 102 8.73 18.86 6.78
N MET A 103 9.15 19.88 7.51
CA MET A 103 8.89 19.94 8.95
C MET A 103 7.39 20.11 9.19
N ILE A 104 6.88 19.60 10.30
CA ILE A 104 5.43 19.56 10.55
C ILE A 104 4.76 20.94 10.39
N GLU A 105 5.38 22.00 10.90
CA GLU A 105 4.81 23.35 10.82
C GLU A 105 4.97 24.04 9.45
N GLU A 106 5.66 23.41 8.51
CA GLU A 106 5.87 23.94 7.15
C GLU A 106 4.75 23.51 6.19
N PHE A 107 3.96 22.51 6.57
CA PHE A 107 2.89 22.01 5.72
C PHE A 107 1.71 22.99 5.68
N SER A 108 1.24 23.27 4.48
CA SER A 108 -0.06 23.86 4.25
C SER A 108 -1.19 22.85 4.50
N GLU A 109 -2.41 23.33 4.73
CA GLU A 109 -3.58 22.47 4.86
C GLU A 109 -3.78 21.60 3.61
N ASP A 110 -3.62 22.18 2.43
CA ASP A 110 -3.80 21.48 1.15
C ASP A 110 -2.78 20.35 0.97
N GLU A 111 -1.52 20.55 1.36
CA GLU A 111 -0.49 19.50 1.29
C GLU A 111 -0.81 18.35 2.25
N VAL A 112 -1.23 18.65 3.49
CA VAL A 112 -1.65 17.64 4.47
C VAL A 112 -2.83 16.84 3.92
N ARG A 113 -3.88 17.51 3.45
CA ARG A 113 -5.06 16.85 2.90
C ARG A 113 -4.74 16.01 1.68
N SER A 114 -3.99 16.54 0.72
CA SER A 114 -3.61 15.85 -0.50
C SER A 114 -2.80 14.58 -0.23
N GLN A 115 -1.91 14.62 0.79
CA GLN A 115 -1.14 13.46 1.21
C GLN A 115 -2.06 12.35 1.75
N MET A 116 -3.05 12.72 2.57
CA MET A 116 -4.03 11.78 3.13
C MET A 116 -4.99 11.26 2.06
N GLU A 117 -5.47 12.13 1.17
CA GLU A 117 -6.41 11.75 0.10
C GLU A 117 -5.83 10.64 -0.79
N THR A 118 -4.57 10.78 -1.20
CA THR A 118 -3.95 9.77 -2.07
C THR A 118 -3.56 8.51 -1.32
N ASN A 119 -2.80 8.66 -0.21
CA ASN A 119 -2.14 7.52 0.45
C ASN A 119 -3.08 6.70 1.32
N PHE A 120 -4.10 7.33 1.89
CA PHE A 120 -5.04 6.67 2.80
C PHE A 120 -6.43 6.54 2.19
N PHE A 121 -7.13 7.65 1.90
CA PHE A 121 -8.50 7.57 1.42
C PHE A 121 -8.63 6.86 0.08
N GLY A 122 -7.69 7.09 -0.86
CA GLY A 122 -7.66 6.35 -2.13
C GLY A 122 -7.59 4.85 -1.94
N THR A 123 -6.78 4.38 -0.98
CA THR A 123 -6.69 2.96 -0.62
C THR A 123 -8.00 2.45 0.01
N VAL A 124 -8.64 3.25 0.87
CA VAL A 124 -9.94 2.92 1.47
C VAL A 124 -11.00 2.73 0.38
N TRP A 125 -11.09 3.67 -0.58
CA TRP A 125 -12.08 3.61 -1.66
C TRP A 125 -11.90 2.38 -2.54
N VAL A 126 -10.66 2.05 -2.93
CA VAL A 126 -10.39 0.85 -3.72
C VAL A 126 -10.71 -0.41 -2.92
N SER A 127 -10.29 -0.49 -1.66
CA SER A 127 -10.61 -1.64 -0.80
C SER A 127 -12.12 -1.85 -0.65
N GLN A 128 -12.87 -0.77 -0.39
CA GLN A 128 -14.34 -0.84 -0.33
C GLN A 128 -14.98 -1.28 -1.64
N ALA A 129 -14.46 -0.81 -2.78
CA ALA A 129 -15.03 -1.13 -4.09
C ALA A 129 -14.80 -2.60 -4.50
N VAL A 130 -13.67 -3.20 -4.12
CA VAL A 130 -13.35 -4.60 -4.49
C VAL A 130 -13.97 -5.62 -3.54
N MET A 131 -14.15 -5.27 -2.26
CA MET A 131 -14.65 -6.20 -1.23
C MET A 131 -15.96 -6.94 -1.59
N PRO A 132 -17.00 -6.33 -2.17
CA PRO A 132 -18.21 -7.06 -2.54
C PRO A 132 -17.96 -8.20 -3.53
N TYR A 133 -17.03 -8.01 -4.48
CA TYR A 133 -16.68 -9.01 -5.49
C TYR A 133 -15.83 -10.13 -4.88
N LEU A 134 -14.81 -9.79 -4.11
CA LEU A 134 -13.95 -10.76 -3.43
C LEU A 134 -14.76 -11.61 -2.44
N ARG A 135 -15.70 -10.99 -1.71
CA ARG A 135 -16.61 -11.68 -0.80
C ARG A 135 -17.53 -12.65 -1.54
N ALA A 136 -18.07 -12.24 -2.69
CA ALA A 136 -18.90 -13.13 -3.52
C ALA A 136 -18.12 -14.30 -4.11
N GLN A 137 -16.81 -14.14 -4.33
CA GLN A 137 -15.88 -15.19 -4.77
C GLN A 137 -15.40 -16.09 -3.63
N GLU A 138 -15.57 -15.67 -2.36
CA GLU A 138 -15.01 -16.30 -1.16
C GLU A 138 -13.48 -16.48 -1.25
N SER A 139 -12.83 -15.62 -2.00
CA SER A 139 -11.38 -15.67 -2.24
C SER A 139 -10.84 -14.34 -2.72
N GLY A 140 -9.55 -14.10 -2.46
CA GLY A 140 -8.81 -12.94 -2.92
C GLY A 140 -7.66 -12.59 -1.99
N HIS A 141 -6.76 -11.74 -2.46
CA HIS A 141 -5.67 -11.22 -1.66
C HIS A 141 -5.50 -9.72 -1.90
N ILE A 142 -5.74 -8.92 -0.87
CA ILE A 142 -5.53 -7.46 -0.90
C ILE A 142 -4.14 -7.19 -0.34
N ILE A 143 -3.31 -6.49 -1.10
CA ILE A 143 -1.95 -6.09 -0.73
C ILE A 143 -1.91 -4.57 -0.63
N GLN A 144 -1.60 -4.08 0.55
CA GLN A 144 -1.48 -2.67 0.87
C GLN A 144 -0.01 -2.26 0.85
N ILE A 145 0.39 -1.40 -0.08
CA ILE A 145 1.78 -0.91 -0.11
C ILE A 145 1.90 0.25 0.88
N SER A 146 2.37 -0.10 2.08
CA SER A 146 2.73 0.83 3.14
C SER A 146 4.15 1.39 2.92
N SER A 147 4.94 1.43 3.95
CA SER A 147 6.33 1.87 3.98
C SER A 147 6.93 1.55 5.34
N ILE A 148 8.25 1.56 5.47
CA ILE A 148 8.90 1.69 6.77
C ILE A 148 8.36 2.92 7.53
N GLY A 149 7.94 3.98 6.80
CA GLY A 149 7.26 5.15 7.35
C GLY A 149 5.90 4.86 8.00
N GLY A 150 5.32 3.67 7.83
CA GLY A 150 4.13 3.20 8.57
C GLY A 150 4.44 2.56 9.92
N LEU A 151 5.70 2.21 10.16
CA LEU A 151 6.18 1.63 11.43
C LEU A 151 6.97 2.62 12.26
N ILE A 152 7.74 3.51 11.61
CA ILE A 152 8.64 4.47 12.22
C ILE A 152 8.44 5.83 11.55
N SER A 153 8.55 6.90 12.32
CA SER A 153 8.54 8.26 11.79
C SER A 153 9.80 9.01 12.20
N GLY A 154 10.20 9.96 11.38
CA GLY A 154 11.33 10.83 11.65
C GLY A 154 11.08 12.28 11.21
N PRO A 155 12.00 13.21 11.47
CA PRO A 155 11.91 14.58 10.98
C PRO A 155 11.66 14.62 9.47
N MET A 156 10.95 15.61 9.00
CA MET A 156 10.53 15.85 7.62
C MET A 156 9.50 14.86 7.05
N SER A 157 9.34 13.64 7.61
CA SER A 157 8.40 12.63 7.08
C SER A 157 7.07 12.54 7.82
N GLY A 158 6.79 13.44 8.78
CA GLY A 158 5.69 13.29 9.72
C GLY A 158 4.31 13.12 9.08
N ILE A 159 3.93 13.92 8.09
CA ILE A 159 2.63 13.82 7.41
C ILE A 159 2.57 12.59 6.50
N TYR A 160 3.66 12.28 5.78
CA TYR A 160 3.76 11.04 5.03
C TYR A 160 3.60 9.81 5.95
N SER A 161 4.38 9.77 7.03
CA SER A 161 4.29 8.69 8.02
C SER A 161 2.89 8.58 8.61
N ALA A 162 2.25 9.70 8.98
CA ALA A 162 0.86 9.68 9.48
C ALA A 162 -0.10 9.00 8.49
N SER A 163 0.04 9.26 7.19
CA SER A 163 -0.77 8.60 6.16
C SER A 163 -0.53 7.09 6.09
N LYS A 164 0.74 6.66 6.29
CA LYS A 164 1.10 5.24 6.27
C LYS A 164 0.71 4.53 7.58
N PHE A 165 0.83 5.18 8.74
CA PHE A 165 0.30 4.66 10.01
C PHE A 165 -1.23 4.50 9.97
N ALA A 166 -1.96 5.44 9.34
CA ALA A 166 -3.39 5.29 9.12
C ALA A 166 -3.71 4.08 8.24
N LEU A 167 -2.92 3.85 7.18
CA LEU A 167 -3.04 2.68 6.32
C LEU A 167 -2.78 1.37 7.09
N GLU A 168 -1.77 1.33 7.96
CA GLU A 168 -1.47 0.17 8.81
C GLU A 168 -2.67 -0.23 9.68
N GLY A 169 -3.19 0.73 10.47
CA GLY A 169 -4.33 0.46 11.36
C GLY A 169 -5.59 0.06 10.60
N PHE A 170 -5.90 0.72 9.48
CA PHE A 170 -6.99 0.34 8.58
C PHE A 170 -6.83 -1.09 8.06
N SER A 171 -5.62 -1.44 7.64
CA SER A 171 -5.35 -2.75 7.04
C SER A 171 -5.40 -3.89 8.05
N GLU A 172 -5.01 -3.66 9.31
CA GLU A 172 -5.18 -4.63 10.40
C GLU A 172 -6.66 -4.97 10.65
N ALA A 173 -7.52 -3.95 10.69
CA ALA A 173 -8.96 -4.16 10.84
C ALA A 173 -9.53 -4.91 9.62
N LEU A 174 -9.21 -4.43 8.41
CA LEU A 174 -9.64 -5.06 7.17
C LEU A 174 -9.22 -6.54 7.09
N ALA A 175 -8.02 -6.89 7.56
CA ALA A 175 -7.53 -8.27 7.55
C ALA A 175 -8.42 -9.20 8.39
N GLN A 176 -8.84 -8.74 9.56
CA GLN A 176 -9.71 -9.51 10.45
C GLN A 176 -11.13 -9.67 9.87
N GLU A 177 -11.68 -8.58 9.30
CA GLU A 177 -13.00 -8.59 8.66
C GLU A 177 -13.00 -9.48 7.39
N ALA A 178 -11.98 -9.35 6.54
CA ALA A 178 -11.84 -10.06 5.28
C ALA A 178 -11.60 -11.56 5.46
N ALA A 179 -10.90 -11.95 6.52
CA ALA A 179 -10.63 -13.36 6.83
C ALA A 179 -11.91 -14.18 7.03
N HIS A 180 -13.00 -13.57 7.52
CA HIS A 180 -14.31 -14.21 7.65
C HIS A 180 -14.84 -14.73 6.30
N PHE A 181 -14.41 -14.14 5.21
CA PHE A 181 -14.82 -14.48 3.83
C PHE A 181 -13.72 -15.21 3.04
N GLY A 182 -12.69 -15.73 3.70
CA GLY A 182 -11.57 -16.39 3.01
C GLY A 182 -10.65 -15.43 2.22
N ILE A 183 -10.76 -14.13 2.43
CA ILE A 183 -9.96 -13.10 1.75
C ILE A 183 -8.73 -12.80 2.61
N LYS A 184 -7.56 -12.83 1.97
CA LYS A 184 -6.28 -12.50 2.60
C LYS A 184 -5.99 -11.00 2.50
N VAL A 185 -5.32 -10.45 3.50
CA VAL A 185 -4.79 -9.08 3.46
C VAL A 185 -3.33 -9.12 3.90
N SER A 186 -2.46 -8.45 3.17
CA SER A 186 -1.07 -8.26 3.56
C SER A 186 -0.68 -6.79 3.42
N ILE A 187 0.15 -6.32 4.34
CA ILE A 187 0.75 -5.00 4.35
C ILE A 187 2.22 -5.18 3.97
N VAL A 188 2.65 -4.49 2.95
CA VAL A 188 4.05 -4.51 2.51
C VAL A 188 4.69 -3.18 2.88
N GLU A 189 5.82 -3.25 3.57
CA GLU A 189 6.51 -2.12 4.18
C GLU A 189 7.89 -1.94 3.53
N PRO A 190 7.96 -1.36 2.31
CA PRO A 190 9.22 -1.18 1.61
C PRO A 190 10.07 -0.06 2.22
N GLY A 191 11.38 -0.23 2.11
CA GLY A 191 12.37 0.84 2.24
C GLY A 191 12.55 1.62 0.95
N GLY A 192 13.78 2.08 0.68
CA GLY A 192 14.14 2.79 -0.54
C GLY A 192 14.25 1.85 -1.75
N TYR A 193 13.70 2.30 -2.87
CA TYR A 193 13.82 1.64 -4.17
C TYR A 193 14.08 2.67 -5.25
N TRP A 194 14.89 2.35 -6.26
CA TRP A 194 15.18 3.21 -7.42
C TRP A 194 13.92 3.41 -8.26
N THR A 195 13.06 4.31 -7.81
CA THR A 195 11.79 4.60 -8.44
C THR A 195 11.63 6.11 -8.68
N ASN A 196 10.68 6.47 -9.53
CA ASN A 196 10.34 7.87 -9.75
C ASN A 196 9.65 8.54 -8.54
N LEU A 197 9.45 7.84 -7.42
CA LEU A 197 8.86 8.43 -6.22
C LEU A 197 9.73 9.59 -5.72
N TYR A 198 11.04 9.38 -5.63
CA TYR A 198 11.99 10.43 -5.22
C TYR A 198 12.08 11.60 -6.22
N LEU A 199 11.95 11.31 -7.53
CA LEU A 199 11.92 12.37 -8.55
C LEU A 199 10.63 13.19 -8.54
N LYS A 200 9.55 12.64 -8.04
CA LYS A 200 8.22 13.27 -7.90
C LYS A 200 7.92 13.75 -6.49
N MET A 201 8.83 13.48 -5.55
CA MET A 201 8.74 13.98 -4.19
C MET A 201 8.76 15.51 -4.21
N SER A 202 7.82 16.12 -3.53
CA SER A 202 7.77 17.55 -3.31
C SER A 202 8.19 17.90 -1.89
N PHE A 203 8.62 19.14 -1.72
CA PHE A 203 9.01 19.69 -0.44
C PHE A 203 8.12 20.88 -0.12
N THR A 204 7.82 21.04 1.17
CA THR A 204 7.15 22.21 1.72
C THR A 204 7.98 23.48 1.54
N THR A 205 7.37 24.65 1.68
CA THR A 205 8.10 25.91 1.77
C THR A 205 8.88 25.95 3.09
N GLN A 206 10.21 25.98 2.97
CA GLN A 206 11.12 25.83 4.09
C GLN A 206 11.16 27.08 5.00
N LYS A 207 11.16 26.85 6.31
CA LYS A 207 11.38 27.87 7.33
C LYS A 207 12.86 27.86 7.80
N LYS A 208 13.46 29.03 7.93
CA LYS A 208 14.88 29.19 8.29
C LYS A 208 15.21 28.64 9.68
N GLU A 209 14.25 28.62 10.57
CA GLU A 209 14.37 28.09 11.94
C GLU A 209 14.79 26.62 11.96
N TYR A 210 14.55 25.88 10.87
CA TYR A 210 14.91 24.46 10.75
C TYR A 210 16.18 24.22 9.92
N ASP A 211 16.89 25.24 9.42
CA ASP A 211 18.05 25.05 8.54
C ASP A 211 19.13 24.22 9.21
N SER A 212 19.48 24.53 10.48
CA SER A 212 20.47 23.76 11.22
C SER A 212 20.08 22.29 11.46
N LEU A 213 18.78 22.00 11.59
CA LEU A 213 18.29 20.63 11.70
C LEU A 213 18.40 19.91 10.37
N ARG A 214 18.04 20.56 9.26
CA ARG A 214 18.18 19.98 7.90
C ARG A 214 19.63 19.64 7.56
N GLU A 215 20.58 20.52 7.93
CA GLU A 215 22.01 20.28 7.72
C GLU A 215 22.48 19.03 8.49
N LYS A 216 22.06 18.87 9.75
CA LYS A 216 22.37 17.66 10.54
C LYS A 216 21.78 16.40 9.92
N LEU A 217 20.51 16.46 9.49
CA LEU A 217 19.85 15.32 8.83
C LEU A 217 20.55 14.96 7.53
N ALA A 218 20.91 15.95 6.70
CA ALA A 218 21.62 15.71 5.45
C ALA A 218 22.97 15.01 5.67
N GLN A 219 23.71 15.40 6.72
CA GLN A 219 24.97 14.75 7.09
C GLN A 219 24.77 13.32 7.58
N GLN A 220 23.69 13.07 8.35
CA GLN A 220 23.37 11.76 8.90
C GLN A 220 22.95 10.77 7.81
N TYR A 221 22.11 11.19 6.87
CA TYR A 221 21.55 10.32 5.82
C TYR A 221 22.43 10.19 4.57
N SER A 222 23.48 10.99 4.42
CA SER A 222 24.37 10.95 3.25
C SER A 222 25.12 9.62 3.06
N ASN A 223 25.25 8.82 4.12
CA ASN A 223 26.08 7.61 4.13
C ASN A 223 25.28 6.29 4.26
N GLU A 224 23.96 6.32 4.41
CA GLU A 224 23.18 5.13 4.81
C GLU A 224 22.06 4.74 3.84
N SER A 225 21.89 5.43 2.72
CA SER A 225 20.82 5.08 1.77
C SER A 225 21.20 3.86 0.95
N VAL A 226 20.52 2.75 1.20
CA VAL A 226 20.60 1.55 0.38
C VAL A 226 19.28 1.40 -0.38
N ASP A 227 19.19 2.08 -1.52
CA ASP A 227 18.08 1.88 -2.45
C ASP A 227 18.31 0.60 -3.26
N SER A 228 17.23 -0.11 -3.55
CA SER A 228 17.24 -1.41 -4.22
C SER A 228 16.55 -1.36 -5.59
N ASP A 229 16.87 -2.34 -6.43
CA ASP A 229 16.15 -2.54 -7.70
C ASP A 229 14.67 -2.89 -7.41
N PRO A 230 13.71 -2.12 -7.96
CA PRO A 230 12.28 -2.37 -7.74
C PRO A 230 11.79 -3.74 -8.25
N LYS A 231 12.54 -4.39 -9.14
CA LYS A 231 12.28 -5.78 -9.56
C LYS A 231 12.36 -6.77 -8.41
N LEU A 232 13.25 -6.54 -7.44
CA LEU A 232 13.35 -7.39 -6.25
C LEU A 232 12.10 -7.31 -5.38
N ALA A 233 11.49 -6.13 -5.29
CA ALA A 233 10.19 -5.99 -4.63
C ALA A 233 9.09 -6.76 -5.39
N ALA A 234 9.09 -6.72 -6.72
CA ALA A 234 8.15 -7.49 -7.53
C ALA A 234 8.32 -9.01 -7.34
N GLU A 235 9.55 -9.48 -7.20
CA GLU A 235 9.81 -10.90 -6.87
C GLU A 235 9.30 -11.27 -5.46
N ALA A 236 9.46 -10.38 -4.48
CA ALA A 236 8.93 -10.60 -3.15
C ALA A 236 7.38 -10.64 -3.14
N ILE A 237 6.73 -9.75 -3.90
CA ILE A 237 5.27 -9.78 -4.09
C ILE A 237 4.82 -11.11 -4.72
N MET A 238 5.53 -11.61 -5.74
CA MET A 238 5.19 -12.91 -6.33
C MET A 238 5.31 -14.06 -5.31
N LYS A 239 6.31 -14.04 -4.42
CA LYS A 239 6.41 -15.02 -3.32
C LYS A 239 5.26 -14.87 -2.34
N LEU A 240 4.90 -13.63 -1.98
CA LEU A 240 3.80 -13.33 -1.07
C LEU A 240 2.46 -13.88 -1.59
N VAL A 241 2.11 -13.59 -2.85
CA VAL A 241 0.82 -14.01 -3.44
C VAL A 241 0.75 -15.51 -3.73
N ASN A 242 1.89 -16.19 -3.82
CA ASN A 242 1.97 -17.63 -4.00
C ASN A 242 2.05 -18.40 -2.67
N SER A 243 2.10 -17.70 -1.54
CA SER A 243 2.08 -18.33 -0.22
C SER A 243 0.67 -18.79 0.15
N GLU A 244 0.55 -20.01 0.66
CA GLU A 244 -0.71 -20.50 1.23
C GLU A 244 -1.09 -19.70 2.48
N ASN A 245 -0.11 -19.33 3.29
CA ASN A 245 -0.26 -18.57 4.52
C ASN A 245 0.63 -17.31 4.49
N PRO A 246 0.25 -16.27 3.71
CA PRO A 246 1.02 -15.04 3.67
C PRO A 246 0.96 -14.32 5.02
N PRO A 247 2.06 -13.66 5.44
CA PRO A 247 2.06 -12.85 6.64
C PRO A 247 1.16 -11.62 6.47
N LEU A 248 0.63 -11.11 7.58
CA LEU A 248 -0.05 -9.81 7.58
C LEU A 248 0.92 -8.68 7.22
N ARG A 249 2.17 -8.72 7.71
CA ARG A 249 3.20 -7.70 7.45
C ARG A 249 4.44 -8.31 6.82
N LEU A 250 4.97 -7.62 5.81
CA LEU A 250 6.19 -8.00 5.12
C LEU A 250 7.07 -6.77 4.88
N VAL A 251 8.13 -6.65 5.68
CA VAL A 251 9.16 -5.60 5.51
C VAL A 251 10.06 -5.95 4.33
N LEU A 252 10.31 -5.00 3.43
CA LEU A 252 11.18 -5.19 2.27
C LEU A 252 12.41 -4.29 2.31
N GLY A 253 13.57 -4.91 2.48
CA GLY A 253 14.89 -4.27 2.54
C GLY A 253 15.62 -4.58 3.84
N SER A 254 16.92 -4.88 3.77
CA SER A 254 17.72 -5.30 4.94
C SER A 254 17.80 -4.20 6.00
N LEU A 255 18.18 -2.98 5.59
CA LEU A 255 18.30 -1.84 6.51
C LEU A 255 16.97 -1.55 7.23
N VAL A 256 15.87 -1.50 6.48
CA VAL A 256 14.56 -1.19 7.07
C VAL A 256 14.01 -2.33 7.90
N TYR A 257 14.40 -3.58 7.62
CA TYR A 257 14.09 -4.72 8.47
C TYR A 257 14.74 -4.55 9.85
N ASP A 258 16.05 -4.26 9.89
CA ASP A 258 16.75 -4.07 11.13
C ASP A 258 16.19 -2.88 11.93
N LEU A 259 15.90 -1.76 11.27
CA LEU A 259 15.25 -0.60 11.88
C LEU A 259 13.87 -0.92 12.45
N ALA A 260 13.06 -1.71 11.73
CA ALA A 260 11.72 -2.12 12.19
C ALA A 260 11.81 -2.96 13.46
N VAL A 261 12.72 -3.95 13.49
CA VAL A 261 12.95 -4.81 14.67
C VAL A 261 13.44 -3.97 15.85
N GLU A 262 14.48 -3.16 15.65
CA GLU A 262 15.04 -2.30 16.71
C GLU A 262 13.97 -1.35 17.30
N ASN A 263 13.16 -0.74 16.45
CA ASN A 263 12.10 0.16 16.90
C ASN A 263 11.01 -0.57 17.70
N ALA A 264 10.61 -1.78 17.27
CA ALA A 264 9.67 -2.61 18.00
C ALA A 264 10.22 -2.99 19.39
N GLU A 265 11.48 -3.39 19.48
CA GLU A 265 12.15 -3.71 20.75
C GLU A 265 12.20 -2.50 21.68
N LYS A 266 12.54 -1.31 21.17
CA LYS A 266 12.53 -0.06 21.95
C LYS A 266 11.15 0.27 22.51
N ARG A 267 10.09 0.07 21.72
CA ARG A 267 8.71 0.27 22.19
C ARG A 267 8.35 -0.72 23.30
N ILE A 268 8.65 -2.00 23.11
CA ILE A 268 8.41 -3.05 24.12
C ILE A 268 9.18 -2.73 25.41
N PHE A 269 10.44 -2.31 25.30
CA PHE A 269 11.25 -1.92 26.45
C PHE A 269 10.60 -0.77 27.23
N THR A 270 10.21 0.30 26.56
CA THR A 270 9.54 1.44 27.21
C THR A 270 8.22 1.04 27.87
N TRP A 271 7.41 0.20 27.25
CA TRP A 271 6.16 -0.28 27.85
C TRP A 271 6.42 -1.09 29.12
N LYS A 272 7.47 -1.93 29.15
CA LYS A 272 7.88 -2.66 30.35
C LYS A 272 8.38 -1.76 31.45
N GLU A 273 9.16 -0.73 31.14
CA GLU A 273 9.62 0.26 32.13
C GLU A 273 8.43 0.99 32.80
N TRP A 274 7.38 1.26 32.03
CA TRP A 274 6.19 1.98 32.52
C TRP A 274 5.03 1.06 32.92
N GLU A 275 5.24 -0.25 33.01
CA GLU A 275 4.22 -1.25 33.30
C GLU A 275 3.42 -0.92 34.58
N SER A 276 4.12 -0.55 35.67
CA SER A 276 3.47 -0.22 36.94
C SER A 276 2.51 0.96 36.83
N VAL A 277 2.91 2.01 36.08
CA VAL A 277 2.07 3.19 35.84
C VAL A 277 0.87 2.80 34.96
N SER A 278 1.11 2.05 33.89
CA SER A 278 0.05 1.61 32.98
C SER A 278 -1.02 0.79 33.73
N ARG A 279 -0.61 -0.17 34.54
CA ARG A 279 -1.54 -1.02 35.33
C ARG A 279 -2.23 -0.27 36.45
N SER A 280 -1.57 0.76 37.05
CA SER A 280 -2.19 1.57 38.09
C SER A 280 -3.27 2.52 37.58
N SER A 281 -3.43 2.68 36.26
CA SER A 281 -4.52 3.47 35.65
C SER A 281 -5.86 2.76 35.65
N GLU A 282 -5.88 1.45 35.99
CA GLU A 282 -7.09 0.67 36.14
C GLU A 282 -7.41 0.44 37.62
N HIS A 283 -8.59 0.81 38.05
CA HIS A 283 -9.14 0.41 39.33
C HIS A 283 -10.35 -0.50 39.11
N GLY A 284 -10.36 -1.65 39.75
CA GLY A 284 -11.45 -2.62 39.69
C GLY A 284 -12.73 -2.14 40.40
N ILE A 285 -13.20 -0.93 40.11
CA ILE A 285 -14.48 -0.43 40.57
C ILE A 285 -15.57 -0.88 39.61
N PRO A 286 -16.75 -1.28 40.12
CA PRO A 286 -17.91 -1.57 39.26
C PRO A 286 -18.23 -0.39 38.35
N ALA A 287 -18.61 -0.65 37.12
CA ALA A 287 -19.09 0.39 36.22
C ALA A 287 -20.27 1.13 36.87
N PRO A 288 -20.40 2.47 36.67
CA PRO A 288 -21.58 3.20 37.12
C PRO A 288 -22.84 2.55 36.58
N GLU A 289 -23.95 2.66 37.37
CA GLU A 289 -25.25 2.15 36.97
C GLU A 289 -25.67 2.77 35.62
N GLY A 290 -26.04 1.94 34.65
CA GLY A 290 -26.37 2.36 33.28
C GLY A 290 -25.21 2.53 32.34
N TYR A 291 -23.93 2.30 32.75
CA TYR A 291 -22.79 2.36 31.86
C TYR A 291 -22.73 1.09 30.97
N GLY A 292 -22.69 1.27 29.66
CA GLY A 292 -22.58 0.16 28.69
C GLY A 292 -23.93 -0.49 28.32
N ILE A 293 -25.06 0.02 28.78
CA ILE A 293 -26.38 -0.39 28.29
C ILE A 293 -26.64 0.40 27.02
N ILE A 294 -26.48 -0.25 25.86
CA ILE A 294 -27.00 0.26 24.59
C ILE A 294 -28.49 -0.15 24.61
N GLU A 295 -29.41 0.81 24.81
CA GLU A 295 -30.81 0.58 24.54
C GLU A 295 -30.97 0.30 23.04
N GLU A 296 -31.51 -0.88 22.68
CA GLU A 296 -31.80 -1.29 21.30
C GLU A 296 -32.91 -0.45 20.68
#